data_6b510c5460e0a2526089a3a6e91d1a60
#
_entry.id   6b510c5460e0a2526089a3a6e91d1a60
#
_cell.length_a   1.000
_cell.length_b   1.000
_cell.length_c   1.000
_cell.angle_alpha   90.00
_cell.angle_beta   90.00
_cell.angle_gamma   90.00
#
_symmetry.space_group_name_H-M   'P 1'
#
loop_
_entity.id
_entity.type
_entity.pdbx_description
1 polymer ?
#
loop_
_entity_poly.entity_id
_entity_poly.type
_entity_poly.pdbx_seq_one_letter_code
_entity_poly.pdbx_strand_id
1 'polypeptide(L)'
;RKGYSFKNASVAVKNYFIKPGLLTIFNAYEKKFLYPKGIMTMAINFINFINTNTGWAMPSDVVQRTDHIKASYIEYKNGIKIEQGFMSEIMALTCKDNADVNRGKDAEDIVVEEAGAFGTPGLLKDVYIASQDCVQAGAIKTGMITIFGTSGDMEGGTYDYADMFQRPEAFGMLPFQNVWDEDSEDTKVGFFHPYQWNTEGYYDEQGNSDIKGAVNLELDARKNLILKGATSSEIQRRMQEKPLGPKEAFSSVSVNNFPVVELKQQLEKVKARDWQRTKGTPVEFSYDKKIVIARPILDGSREPITSDLNLPSDKRGCPVIYEYPIENAPKGLY
;
A
#
# COMPACT_ATOMS: atom_id res chain seq x y z
N ARG A 1 10.76 -12.56 6.90
CA ARG A 1 10.22 -11.45 7.73
C ARG A 1 11.18 -10.28 7.66
N LYS A 2 10.69 -9.07 7.40
CA LYS A 2 11.55 -7.87 7.23
C LYS A 2 11.61 -6.96 8.46
N GLY A 3 10.94 -7.36 9.56
CA GLY A 3 11.05 -6.71 10.86
C GLY A 3 10.31 -5.37 11.02
N TYR A 4 9.39 -5.01 10.11
CA TYR A 4 8.67 -3.73 10.18
C TYR A 4 7.80 -3.61 11.43
N SER A 5 7.15 -4.69 11.88
CA SER A 5 6.41 -4.70 13.15
C SER A 5 7.31 -4.39 14.34
N PHE A 6 8.53 -4.97 14.38
CA PHE A 6 9.54 -4.66 15.41
C PHE A 6 9.99 -3.21 15.36
N LYS A 7 10.26 -2.69 14.15
CA LYS A 7 10.64 -1.29 13.96
C LYS A 7 9.56 -0.35 14.49
N ASN A 8 8.31 -0.53 14.07
CA ASN A 8 7.22 0.34 14.47
C ASN A 8 6.86 0.18 15.96
N ALA A 9 6.92 -1.03 16.52
CA ALA A 9 6.80 -1.24 17.96
C ALA A 9 7.91 -0.49 18.74
N SER A 10 9.15 -0.51 18.27
CA SER A 10 10.25 0.22 18.93
C SER A 10 10.11 1.73 18.84
N VAL A 11 9.58 2.26 17.72
CA VAL A 11 9.27 3.70 17.59
C VAL A 11 8.17 4.10 18.57
N ALA A 12 7.09 3.33 18.67
CA ALA A 12 6.02 3.55 19.63
C ALA A 12 6.53 3.55 21.09
N VAL A 13 7.38 2.58 21.42
CA VAL A 13 8.00 2.49 22.75
C VAL A 13 8.94 3.67 23.02
N LYS A 14 9.77 4.05 22.06
CA LYS A 14 10.58 5.28 22.18
C LYS A 14 9.69 6.47 22.50
N ASN A 15 8.60 6.68 21.75
CA ASN A 15 7.67 7.79 21.97
C ASN A 15 7.00 7.69 23.36
N TYR A 16 6.61 6.49 23.79
CA TYR A 16 6.04 6.24 25.12
C TYR A 16 6.95 6.68 26.27
N PHE A 17 8.28 6.55 26.13
CA PHE A 17 9.25 6.92 27.15
C PHE A 17 9.71 8.39 27.08
N ILE A 18 9.66 9.05 25.94
CA ILE A 18 10.28 10.38 25.77
C ILE A 18 9.31 11.51 25.43
N LYS A 19 8.05 11.21 25.07
CA LYS A 19 7.06 12.23 24.70
C LYS A 19 5.85 12.18 25.63
N PRO A 20 5.72 13.13 26.58
CA PRO A 20 4.60 13.14 27.53
C PRO A 20 3.26 13.36 26.81
N GLY A 21 2.25 12.61 27.26
CA GLY A 21 0.88 12.73 26.75
C GLY A 21 0.65 12.25 25.34
N LEU A 22 1.64 11.63 24.70
CA LEU A 22 1.53 11.17 23.32
C LEU A 22 0.72 9.86 23.23
N LEU A 23 -0.17 9.80 22.25
CA LEU A 23 -0.90 8.58 21.90
C LEU A 23 -0.36 7.96 20.60
N THR A 24 0.05 6.69 20.67
CA THR A 24 0.30 5.83 19.50
C THR A 24 -0.82 4.82 19.35
N ILE A 25 -1.37 4.68 18.15
CA ILE A 25 -2.42 3.70 17.85
C ILE A 25 -1.91 2.64 16.88
N PHE A 26 -2.02 1.37 17.23
CA PHE A 26 -1.84 0.26 16.32
C PHE A 26 -3.18 -0.19 15.80
N ASN A 27 -3.37 -0.15 14.49
CA ASN A 27 -4.53 -0.66 13.80
C ASN A 27 -4.20 -1.94 13.04
N ALA A 28 -5.14 -2.86 12.94
CA ALA A 28 -5.12 -3.98 12.02
C ALA A 28 -6.55 -4.43 11.71
N TYR A 29 -6.72 -5.14 10.59
CA TYR A 29 -8.01 -5.74 10.27
C TYR A 29 -8.45 -6.75 11.33
N GLU A 30 -7.55 -7.66 11.74
CA GLU A 30 -7.84 -8.69 12.73
C GLU A 30 -6.98 -8.57 13.98
N LYS A 31 -7.58 -8.91 15.12
CA LYS A 31 -6.95 -8.93 16.43
C LYS A 31 -5.65 -9.71 16.49
N LYS A 32 -5.52 -10.81 15.74
CA LYS A 32 -4.33 -11.67 15.73
C LYS A 32 -3.04 -10.96 15.32
N PHE A 33 -3.13 -9.87 14.54
CA PHE A 33 -1.98 -9.07 14.13
C PHE A 33 -1.55 -8.07 15.21
N LEU A 34 -2.45 -7.76 16.14
CA LEU A 34 -2.20 -6.85 17.26
C LEU A 34 -1.69 -7.59 18.50
N TYR A 35 -2.42 -8.61 18.95
CA TYR A 35 -2.14 -9.44 20.14
C TYR A 35 -2.83 -10.81 20.02
N PRO A 36 -2.40 -11.90 20.70
CA PRO A 36 -1.33 -11.95 21.72
C PRO A 36 0.10 -12.07 21.18
N LYS A 37 0.33 -12.17 19.89
CA LYS A 37 1.66 -12.32 19.27
C LYS A 37 1.96 -11.24 18.23
N GLY A 38 1.16 -10.18 18.15
CA GLY A 38 1.29 -9.09 17.21
C GLY A 38 2.11 -7.90 17.75
N ILE A 39 2.00 -6.78 17.03
CA ILE A 39 2.80 -5.58 17.28
C ILE A 39 2.63 -5.00 18.69
N MET A 40 1.41 -5.03 19.26
CA MET A 40 1.16 -4.53 20.62
C MET A 40 1.90 -5.36 21.67
N THR A 41 1.92 -6.68 21.52
CA THR A 41 2.66 -7.56 22.42
C THR A 41 4.17 -7.30 22.33
N MET A 42 4.70 -7.00 21.13
CA MET A 42 6.10 -6.61 20.96
C MET A 42 6.40 -5.33 21.72
N ALA A 43 5.55 -4.31 21.61
CA ALA A 43 5.70 -3.05 22.33
C ALA A 43 5.68 -3.25 23.85
N ILE A 44 4.72 -4.01 24.37
CA ILE A 44 4.64 -4.34 25.80
C ILE A 44 5.90 -5.07 26.28
N ASN A 45 6.42 -6.03 25.50
CA ASN A 45 7.63 -6.75 25.85
C ASN A 45 8.85 -5.80 25.88
N PHE A 46 8.96 -4.85 24.98
CA PHE A 46 10.02 -3.84 24.98
C PHE A 46 9.91 -2.92 26.21
N ILE A 47 8.70 -2.45 26.54
CA ILE A 47 8.47 -1.65 27.76
C ILE A 47 8.88 -2.43 29.01
N ASN A 48 8.44 -3.69 29.15
CA ASN A 48 8.80 -4.54 30.25
C ASN A 48 10.32 -4.77 30.36
N PHE A 49 10.99 -4.98 29.20
CA PHE A 49 12.44 -5.12 29.17
C PHE A 49 13.14 -3.85 29.68
N ILE A 50 12.72 -2.67 29.21
CA ILE A 50 13.28 -1.39 29.62
C ILE A 50 13.04 -1.16 31.12
N ASN A 51 11.81 -1.36 31.58
CA ASN A 51 11.43 -1.18 32.99
C ASN A 51 12.21 -2.10 33.93
N THR A 52 12.55 -3.32 33.49
CA THR A 52 13.24 -4.31 34.31
C THR A 52 14.77 -4.15 34.29
N ASN A 53 15.33 -3.75 33.15
CA ASN A 53 16.77 -3.84 32.93
C ASN A 53 17.48 -2.47 32.86
N THR A 54 16.74 -1.37 32.96
CA THR A 54 17.31 -0.01 32.89
C THR A 54 16.79 0.88 34.02
N GLY A 55 17.42 2.04 34.22
CA GLY A 55 16.90 3.07 35.13
C GLY A 55 15.71 3.89 34.55
N TRP A 56 15.22 3.56 33.36
CA TRP A 56 14.13 4.27 32.68
C TRP A 56 12.80 3.56 32.91
N ALA A 57 12.39 3.42 34.17
CA ALA A 57 11.14 2.76 34.50
C ALA A 57 9.95 3.74 34.35
N MET A 58 8.92 3.35 33.61
CA MET A 58 7.65 4.06 33.49
C MET A 58 6.54 3.24 34.14
N PRO A 59 5.96 3.70 35.26
CA PRO A 59 4.82 3.01 35.87
C PRO A 59 3.61 3.03 34.93
N SER A 60 2.89 1.91 34.87
CA SER A 60 1.67 1.74 34.09
C SER A 60 0.55 1.11 34.93
N ASP A 61 0.41 1.57 36.18
CA ASP A 61 -0.43 0.95 37.21
C ASP A 61 -1.93 1.17 36.94
N VAL A 62 -2.28 2.21 36.20
CA VAL A 62 -3.70 2.56 35.96
C VAL A 62 -4.27 1.81 34.76
N VAL A 63 -3.51 1.71 33.67
CA VAL A 63 -3.90 1.01 32.45
C VAL A 63 -2.78 0.12 31.96
N GLN A 64 -2.90 -1.18 32.20
CA GLN A 64 -2.01 -2.21 31.70
C GLN A 64 -2.86 -3.40 31.20
N ARG A 65 -3.31 -3.31 29.95
CA ARG A 65 -4.09 -4.36 29.28
C ARG A 65 -3.34 -4.86 28.04
N THR A 66 -3.80 -5.97 27.50
CA THR A 66 -3.22 -6.54 26.27
C THR A 66 -3.37 -5.64 25.04
N ASP A 67 -4.33 -4.73 25.06
CA ASP A 67 -4.69 -3.81 23.97
C ASP A 67 -4.45 -2.34 24.30
N HIS A 68 -4.05 -2.01 25.54
CA HIS A 68 -3.84 -0.62 25.95
C HIS A 68 -2.88 -0.55 27.14
N ILE A 69 -1.85 0.31 27.03
CA ILE A 69 -0.93 0.63 28.11
C ILE A 69 -0.78 2.15 28.20
N LYS A 70 -0.75 2.66 29.43
CA LYS A 70 -0.60 4.09 29.72
C LYS A 70 0.46 4.30 30.79
N ALA A 71 1.35 5.26 30.58
CA ALA A 71 2.41 5.64 31.54
C ALA A 71 1.84 6.51 32.65
N SER A 72 1.13 5.90 33.59
CA SER A 72 0.49 6.61 34.70
C SER A 72 0.40 5.75 35.98
N TYR A 73 0.30 6.45 37.10
CA TYR A 73 0.10 5.86 38.42
C TYR A 73 -0.89 6.72 39.24
N ILE A 74 -1.37 6.19 40.36
CA ILE A 74 -2.26 6.91 41.26
C ILE A 74 -1.47 7.48 42.42
N GLU A 75 -1.62 8.77 42.65
CA GLU A 75 -1.17 9.47 43.84
C GLU A 75 -2.38 9.93 44.69
N TYR A 76 -2.26 9.84 46.00
CA TYR A 76 -3.27 10.36 46.92
C TYR A 76 -2.76 11.66 47.56
N LYS A 77 -3.39 12.81 47.25
CA LYS A 77 -3.11 14.11 47.85
C LYS A 77 -4.33 14.57 48.64
N ASN A 78 -4.15 14.74 49.95
CA ASN A 78 -5.23 15.12 50.88
C ASN A 78 -6.47 14.23 50.79
N GLY A 79 -6.29 12.92 50.59
CA GLY A 79 -7.37 11.97 50.44
C GLY A 79 -8.03 11.91 49.02
N ILE A 80 -7.60 12.77 48.11
CA ILE A 80 -8.09 12.80 46.73
C ILE A 80 -7.19 11.94 45.85
N LYS A 81 -7.81 11.06 45.09
CA LYS A 81 -7.15 10.20 44.13
C LYS A 81 -6.84 11.03 42.85
N ILE A 82 -5.56 11.14 42.51
CA ILE A 82 -5.09 11.90 41.32
C ILE A 82 -4.26 10.96 40.47
N GLU A 83 -4.59 10.88 39.18
CA GLU A 83 -3.73 10.21 38.20
C GLU A 83 -2.54 11.11 37.85
N GLN A 84 -1.34 10.56 37.95
CA GLN A 84 -0.08 11.22 37.70
C GLN A 84 0.76 10.37 36.76
N GLY A 85 1.81 10.95 36.19
CA GLY A 85 2.77 10.25 35.35
C GLY A 85 3.05 10.94 34.04
N PHE A 86 3.64 10.22 33.12
CA PHE A 86 4.05 10.74 31.82
C PHE A 86 2.87 10.87 30.85
N MET A 87 1.78 10.12 31.08
CA MET A 87 0.53 10.13 30.36
C MET A 87 0.61 9.69 28.90
N SER A 88 1.76 9.20 28.44
CA SER A 88 1.87 8.61 27.10
C SER A 88 1.14 7.26 27.04
N GLU A 89 0.58 6.96 25.87
CA GLU A 89 -0.29 5.80 25.69
C GLU A 89 0.04 5.04 24.40
N ILE A 90 -0.14 3.72 24.43
CA ILE A 90 -0.17 2.88 23.23
C ILE A 90 -1.47 2.07 23.27
N MET A 91 -2.26 2.18 22.20
CA MET A 91 -3.53 1.47 22.03
C MET A 91 -3.50 0.57 20.80
N ALA A 92 -4.20 -0.56 20.85
CA ALA A 92 -4.36 -1.48 19.72
C ALA A 92 -5.85 -1.65 19.41
N LEU A 93 -6.26 -1.28 18.20
CA LEU A 93 -7.66 -1.22 17.76
C LEU A 93 -7.86 -2.01 16.47
N THR A 94 -8.86 -2.89 16.44
CA THR A 94 -9.24 -3.64 15.24
C THR A 94 -10.21 -2.86 14.38
N CYS A 95 -10.01 -2.92 13.05
CA CYS A 95 -10.79 -2.17 12.07
C CYS A 95 -11.84 -3.03 11.33
N LYS A 96 -11.96 -4.32 11.64
CA LYS A 96 -12.70 -5.31 10.84
C LYS A 96 -14.10 -4.87 10.38
N ASP A 97 -14.84 -4.23 11.25
CA ASP A 97 -16.25 -3.84 10.99
C ASP A 97 -16.48 -2.35 11.24
N ASN A 98 -15.41 -1.57 11.43
CA ASN A 98 -15.52 -0.17 11.80
C ASN A 98 -14.35 0.66 11.24
N ALA A 99 -14.64 1.50 10.27
CA ALA A 99 -13.67 2.44 9.71
C ALA A 99 -13.32 3.59 10.68
N ASP A 100 -14.21 3.89 11.61
CA ASP A 100 -14.16 5.06 12.48
C ASP A 100 -13.48 4.79 13.84
N VAL A 101 -12.74 3.68 13.97
CA VAL A 101 -12.13 3.27 15.26
C VAL A 101 -11.22 4.31 15.88
N ASN A 102 -10.62 5.17 15.06
CA ASN A 102 -9.70 6.21 15.50
C ASN A 102 -10.37 7.57 15.77
N ARG A 103 -11.61 7.78 15.31
CA ARG A 103 -12.29 9.07 15.46
C ARG A 103 -12.36 9.53 16.89
N GLY A 104 -12.16 10.83 17.07
CA GLY A 104 -12.17 11.49 18.39
C GLY A 104 -10.95 11.19 19.26
N LYS A 105 -9.90 10.60 18.69
CA LYS A 105 -8.59 10.43 19.34
C LYS A 105 -7.59 11.41 18.73
N ASP A 106 -6.78 12.00 19.59
CA ASP A 106 -5.67 12.86 19.18
C ASP A 106 -4.41 12.04 19.27
N ALA A 107 -3.92 11.57 18.13
CA ALA A 107 -2.80 10.65 18.03
C ALA A 107 -1.63 11.29 17.28
N GLU A 108 -0.41 11.07 17.76
CA GLU A 108 0.78 11.48 17.01
C GLU A 108 1.23 10.40 16.01
N ASP A 109 1.03 9.11 16.33
CA ASP A 109 1.36 8.01 15.43
C ASP A 109 0.19 7.04 15.31
N ILE A 110 -0.25 6.79 14.09
CA ILE A 110 -1.18 5.70 13.75
C ILE A 110 -0.45 4.72 12.83
N VAL A 111 -0.38 3.48 13.24
CA VAL A 111 0.33 2.40 12.52
C VAL A 111 -0.66 1.35 12.10
N VAL A 112 -0.87 1.17 10.80
CA VAL A 112 -1.75 0.13 10.24
C VAL A 112 -0.91 -1.08 9.86
N GLU A 113 -1.08 -2.17 10.62
CA GLU A 113 -0.38 -3.44 10.49
C GLU A 113 -1.09 -4.36 9.50
N GLU A 114 -0.33 -5.06 8.66
CA GLU A 114 -0.82 -6.04 7.67
C GLU A 114 -1.95 -5.50 6.79
N ALA A 115 -1.70 -4.37 6.14
CA ALA A 115 -2.66 -3.69 5.27
C ALA A 115 -3.19 -4.59 4.13
N GLY A 116 -2.38 -5.52 3.62
CA GLY A 116 -2.80 -6.50 2.63
C GLY A 116 -3.78 -7.56 3.16
N ALA A 117 -3.98 -7.65 4.48
CA ALA A 117 -4.93 -8.59 5.09
C ALA A 117 -6.34 -7.99 5.32
N PHE A 118 -6.59 -6.75 4.91
CA PHE A 118 -7.93 -6.16 4.98
C PHE A 118 -8.86 -6.91 4.03
N GLY A 119 -9.84 -7.65 4.59
CA GLY A 119 -10.73 -8.51 3.81
C GLY A 119 -11.91 -7.80 3.16
N THR A 120 -12.22 -6.57 3.58
CA THR A 120 -13.37 -5.79 3.09
C THR A 120 -12.90 -4.72 2.11
N PRO A 121 -13.36 -4.73 0.84
CA PRO A 121 -13.04 -3.69 -0.13
C PRO A 121 -13.48 -2.30 0.34
N GLY A 122 -12.64 -1.28 0.14
CA GLY A 122 -12.88 0.10 0.54
C GLY A 122 -12.50 0.40 1.99
N LEU A 123 -12.52 -0.59 2.88
CA LEU A 123 -12.35 -0.37 4.33
C LEU A 123 -11.00 0.24 4.71
N LEU A 124 -9.90 -0.19 4.07
CA LEU A 124 -8.58 0.37 4.37
C LEU A 124 -8.52 1.87 4.05
N LYS A 125 -9.10 2.27 2.92
CA LYS A 125 -9.19 3.68 2.52
C LYS A 125 -10.07 4.47 3.48
N ASP A 126 -11.21 3.90 3.88
CA ASP A 126 -12.12 4.54 4.82
C ASP A 126 -11.46 4.75 6.19
N VAL A 127 -10.74 3.72 6.72
CA VAL A 127 -9.94 3.84 7.95
C VAL A 127 -8.88 4.93 7.80
N TYR A 128 -8.19 4.99 6.67
CA TYR A 128 -7.19 6.01 6.41
C TYR A 128 -7.79 7.42 6.41
N ILE A 129 -8.89 7.63 5.68
CA ILE A 129 -9.58 8.93 5.61
C ILE A 129 -10.07 9.35 7.00
N ALA A 130 -10.73 8.43 7.74
CA ALA A 130 -11.24 8.71 9.08
C ALA A 130 -10.13 9.00 10.11
N SER A 131 -8.90 8.54 9.84
CA SER A 131 -7.74 8.74 10.71
C SER A 131 -6.97 10.03 10.46
N GLN A 132 -7.19 10.69 9.33
CA GLN A 132 -6.44 11.90 8.97
C GLN A 132 -6.63 13.02 10.00
N ASP A 133 -7.87 13.23 10.46
CA ASP A 133 -8.19 14.25 11.46
C ASP A 133 -7.57 13.96 12.84
N CYS A 134 -7.23 12.69 13.11
CA CYS A 134 -6.60 12.29 14.37
C CYS A 134 -5.12 12.68 14.48
N VAL A 135 -4.46 12.98 13.35
CA VAL A 135 -3.04 13.31 13.25
C VAL A 135 -2.81 14.74 12.75
N GLN A 136 -3.82 15.59 12.85
CA GLN A 136 -3.73 17.01 12.44
C GLN A 136 -4.55 17.92 13.36
N ALA A 137 -4.10 19.15 13.50
CA ALA A 137 -4.80 20.23 14.18
C ALA A 137 -5.10 21.34 13.15
N GLY A 138 -6.32 21.35 12.60
CA GLY A 138 -6.67 22.23 11.50
C GLY A 138 -5.83 21.95 10.25
N ALA A 139 -5.04 22.91 9.79
CA ALA A 139 -4.16 22.75 8.63
C ALA A 139 -2.76 22.22 8.98
N ILE A 140 -2.45 22.01 10.26
CA ILE A 140 -1.13 21.60 10.73
C ILE A 140 -1.13 20.11 10.98
N LYS A 141 -0.21 19.37 10.34
CA LYS A 141 0.02 17.96 10.64
C LYS A 141 0.77 17.85 11.97
N THR A 142 0.15 17.19 12.95
CA THR A 142 0.71 16.95 14.28
C THR A 142 1.30 15.55 14.43
N GLY A 143 0.92 14.64 13.53
CA GLY A 143 1.32 13.25 13.59
C GLY A 143 1.50 12.59 12.22
N MET A 144 1.61 11.27 12.22
CA MET A 144 1.89 10.47 11.04
C MET A 144 1.03 9.20 10.99
N ILE A 145 0.58 8.83 9.80
CA ILE A 145 -0.03 7.52 9.55
C ILE A 145 0.97 6.66 8.76
N THR A 146 1.34 5.53 9.32
CA THR A 146 2.20 4.53 8.67
C THR A 146 1.37 3.31 8.31
N ILE A 147 1.32 2.96 7.03
CA ILE A 147 0.60 1.78 6.53
C ILE A 147 1.62 0.81 5.95
N PHE A 148 1.62 -0.44 6.41
CA PHE A 148 2.52 -1.45 5.88
C PHE A 148 1.92 -2.85 6.00
N GLY A 149 2.47 -3.78 5.24
CA GLY A 149 2.05 -5.17 5.24
C GLY A 149 2.65 -5.92 4.06
N THR A 150 2.36 -7.20 4.01
CA THR A 150 2.54 -8.02 2.82
C THR A 150 1.34 -7.86 1.90
N SER A 151 1.52 -8.13 0.61
CA SER A 151 0.37 -8.25 -0.28
C SER A 151 -0.46 -9.47 0.15
N GLY A 152 -1.76 -9.37 -0.05
CA GLY A 152 -2.71 -10.46 0.21
C GLY A 152 -3.40 -10.91 -1.07
N ASP A 153 -4.55 -11.55 -0.92
CA ASP A 153 -5.42 -11.90 -2.03
C ASP A 153 -6.04 -10.63 -2.63
N MET A 154 -5.85 -10.43 -3.93
CA MET A 154 -6.34 -9.25 -4.65
C MET A 154 -7.88 -9.20 -4.79
N GLU A 155 -8.58 -10.26 -4.41
CA GLU A 155 -10.05 -10.30 -4.41
C GLU A 155 -10.68 -9.53 -3.22
N GLY A 156 -9.87 -9.18 -2.21
CA GLY A 156 -10.32 -8.46 -1.00
C GLY A 156 -9.84 -7.01 -0.94
N GLY A 157 -9.69 -6.50 0.28
CA GLY A 157 -9.19 -5.15 0.56
C GLY A 157 -7.72 -4.91 0.19
N THR A 158 -6.99 -5.95 -0.24
CA THR A 158 -5.64 -5.82 -0.81
C THR A 158 -5.61 -4.88 -2.02
N TYR A 159 -6.73 -4.77 -2.76
CA TYR A 159 -6.85 -3.80 -3.85
C TYR A 159 -6.69 -2.35 -3.35
N ASP A 160 -7.24 -2.01 -2.20
CA ASP A 160 -7.09 -0.67 -1.60
C ASP A 160 -5.61 -0.40 -1.28
N TYR A 161 -4.93 -1.37 -0.68
CA TYR A 161 -3.51 -1.26 -0.36
C TYR A 161 -2.64 -1.12 -1.62
N ALA A 162 -2.92 -1.90 -2.65
CA ALA A 162 -2.24 -1.80 -3.94
C ALA A 162 -2.46 -0.42 -4.59
N ASP A 163 -3.69 0.10 -4.55
CA ASP A 163 -4.03 1.42 -5.11
C ASP A 163 -3.33 2.56 -4.36
N MET A 164 -3.32 2.52 -3.02
CA MET A 164 -2.61 3.49 -2.18
C MET A 164 -1.10 3.42 -2.40
N PHE A 165 -0.55 2.22 -2.60
CA PHE A 165 0.85 2.03 -2.90
C PHE A 165 1.24 2.56 -4.29
N GLN A 166 0.42 2.32 -5.31
CA GLN A 166 0.68 2.74 -6.69
C GLN A 166 0.46 4.23 -6.93
N ARG A 167 -0.37 4.87 -6.13
CA ARG A 167 -0.74 6.30 -6.27
C ARG A 167 -0.61 7.06 -4.95
N PRO A 168 0.57 7.05 -4.29
CA PRO A 168 0.73 7.62 -2.96
C PRO A 168 0.38 9.12 -2.91
N GLU A 169 0.69 9.88 -3.94
CA GLU A 169 0.40 11.32 -4.01
C GLU A 169 -1.11 11.61 -4.01
N ALA A 170 -1.94 10.74 -4.61
CA ALA A 170 -3.40 10.88 -4.59
C ALA A 170 -4.00 10.74 -3.18
N PHE A 171 -3.28 10.09 -2.28
CA PHE A 171 -3.66 9.93 -0.87
C PHE A 171 -2.86 10.85 0.07
N GLY A 172 -2.05 11.78 -0.45
CA GLY A 172 -1.20 12.64 0.37
C GLY A 172 -0.11 11.88 1.13
N MET A 173 0.28 10.70 0.65
CA MET A 173 1.35 9.87 1.20
C MET A 173 2.70 10.23 0.57
N LEU A 174 3.78 9.88 1.25
CA LEU A 174 5.14 10.11 0.77
C LEU A 174 5.45 9.24 -0.45
N PRO A 175 5.73 9.83 -1.61
CA PRO A 175 6.07 9.09 -2.80
C PRO A 175 7.56 8.75 -2.87
N PHE A 176 7.88 7.59 -3.44
CA PHE A 176 9.22 7.13 -3.73
C PHE A 176 9.37 6.82 -5.22
N GLN A 177 10.52 7.12 -5.79
CA GLN A 177 10.83 6.73 -7.16
C GLN A 177 10.77 5.20 -7.29
N ASN A 178 10.07 4.70 -8.31
CA ASN A 178 10.01 3.25 -8.56
C ASN A 178 11.30 2.77 -9.21
N VAL A 179 12.27 2.40 -8.38
CA VAL A 179 13.58 1.87 -8.80
C VAL A 179 13.59 0.34 -8.88
N TRP A 180 12.47 -0.30 -8.62
CA TRP A 180 12.39 -1.77 -8.51
C TRP A 180 11.88 -2.45 -9.79
N ASP A 181 11.08 -1.75 -10.61
CA ASP A 181 10.52 -2.26 -11.84
C ASP A 181 11.17 -1.60 -13.05
N GLU A 182 11.79 -2.38 -13.93
CA GLU A 182 12.61 -1.92 -15.07
C GLU A 182 11.86 -0.97 -16.03
N ASP A 183 10.57 -1.11 -16.21
CA ASP A 183 9.76 -0.31 -17.14
C ASP A 183 9.07 0.90 -16.49
N SER A 184 9.41 1.26 -15.25
CA SER A 184 8.64 2.19 -14.44
C SER A 184 9.49 3.28 -13.78
N GLU A 185 10.68 3.57 -14.33
CA GLU A 185 11.67 4.51 -13.76
C GLU A 185 11.11 5.92 -13.52
N ASP A 186 10.11 6.35 -14.28
CA ASP A 186 9.48 7.66 -14.14
C ASP A 186 8.24 7.66 -13.22
N THR A 187 7.89 6.52 -12.64
CA THR A 187 6.72 6.41 -11.77
C THR A 187 7.08 6.53 -10.30
N LYS A 188 6.15 7.10 -9.51
CA LYS A 188 6.28 7.20 -8.07
C LYS A 188 5.29 6.26 -7.40
N VAL A 189 5.77 5.52 -6.41
CA VAL A 189 5.02 4.52 -5.66
C VAL A 189 5.28 4.65 -4.16
N GLY A 190 4.61 3.87 -3.33
CA GLY A 190 4.96 3.71 -1.92
C GLY A 190 6.35 3.06 -1.76
N PHE A 191 6.92 3.16 -0.57
CA PHE A 191 8.21 2.49 -0.31
C PHE A 191 8.04 0.97 -0.36
N PHE A 192 8.84 0.31 -1.19
CA PHE A 192 8.85 -1.13 -1.33
C PHE A 192 10.12 -1.74 -0.73
N HIS A 193 9.96 -2.84 0.00
CA HIS A 193 11.08 -3.60 0.54
C HIS A 193 11.12 -4.98 -0.13
N PRO A 194 11.95 -5.17 -1.15
CA PRO A 194 11.99 -6.41 -1.93
C PRO A 194 12.55 -7.58 -1.10
N TYR A 195 12.24 -8.80 -1.53
CA TYR A 195 12.69 -10.03 -0.86
C TYR A 195 14.22 -10.09 -0.70
N GLN A 196 14.96 -9.69 -1.72
CA GLN A 196 16.43 -9.77 -1.74
C GLN A 196 17.13 -8.83 -0.77
N TRP A 197 16.45 -7.85 -0.19
CA TRP A 197 17.04 -7.02 0.86
C TRP A 197 16.90 -7.70 2.22
N ASN A 198 17.98 -7.73 2.99
CA ASN A 198 18.05 -8.36 4.31
C ASN A 198 17.54 -9.81 4.33
N THR A 199 17.94 -10.61 3.34
CA THR A 199 17.64 -12.04 3.33
C THR A 199 18.65 -12.77 4.20
N GLU A 200 18.16 -13.52 5.20
CA GLU A 200 18.98 -14.26 6.16
C GLU A 200 19.98 -15.18 5.46
N GLY A 201 21.24 -15.11 5.87
CA GLY A 201 22.35 -15.87 5.29
C GLY A 201 22.91 -15.29 3.96
N TYR A 202 22.38 -14.15 3.49
CA TYR A 202 22.84 -13.49 2.26
C TYR A 202 23.33 -12.07 2.58
N TYR A 203 24.50 -12.02 3.23
CA TYR A 203 25.20 -10.78 3.59
C TYR A 203 26.67 -10.87 3.22
N ASP A 204 27.26 -9.73 2.87
CA ASP A 204 28.71 -9.60 2.76
C ASP A 204 29.38 -9.53 4.15
N GLU A 205 30.71 -9.46 4.16
CA GLU A 205 31.50 -9.37 5.41
C GLU A 205 31.22 -8.08 6.21
N GLN A 206 30.68 -7.05 5.58
CA GLN A 206 30.30 -5.78 6.19
C GLN A 206 28.84 -5.76 6.65
N GLY A 207 28.09 -6.84 6.43
CA GLY A 207 26.68 -6.96 6.76
C GLY A 207 25.71 -6.33 5.75
N ASN A 208 26.19 -5.93 4.55
CA ASN A 208 25.31 -5.49 3.48
C ASN A 208 24.64 -6.68 2.79
N SER A 209 23.45 -6.49 2.27
CA SER A 209 22.70 -7.54 1.57
C SER A 209 23.42 -8.02 0.30
N ASP A 210 23.66 -9.32 0.18
CA ASP A 210 24.02 -9.96 -1.09
C ASP A 210 22.77 -10.11 -1.97
N ILE A 211 22.47 -9.03 -2.69
CA ILE A 211 21.29 -8.92 -3.56
C ILE A 211 21.27 -10.05 -4.60
N LYS A 212 22.41 -10.27 -5.27
CA LYS A 212 22.52 -11.24 -6.38
C LYS A 212 22.33 -12.68 -5.88
N GLY A 213 22.94 -13.03 -4.76
CA GLY A 213 22.78 -14.35 -4.16
C GLY A 213 21.35 -14.60 -3.70
N ALA A 214 20.70 -13.61 -3.06
CA ALA A 214 19.32 -13.72 -2.62
C ALA A 214 18.30 -13.82 -3.78
N VAL A 215 18.52 -13.09 -4.88
CA VAL A 215 17.70 -13.22 -6.10
C VAL A 215 17.86 -14.60 -6.70
N ASN A 216 19.09 -15.11 -6.86
CA ASN A 216 19.33 -16.45 -7.40
C ASN A 216 18.67 -17.54 -6.56
N LEU A 217 18.78 -17.44 -5.23
CA LEU A 217 18.11 -18.36 -4.30
C LEU A 217 16.60 -18.46 -4.58
N GLU A 218 15.94 -17.30 -4.72
CA GLU A 218 14.48 -17.29 -4.94
C GLU A 218 14.11 -17.80 -6.34
N LEU A 219 14.86 -17.39 -7.37
CA LEU A 219 14.62 -17.87 -8.74
C LEU A 219 14.82 -19.39 -8.86
N ASP A 220 15.85 -19.95 -8.23
CA ASP A 220 16.08 -21.41 -8.23
C ASP A 220 14.99 -22.15 -7.44
N ALA A 221 14.50 -21.57 -6.35
CA ALA A 221 13.38 -22.12 -5.61
C ALA A 221 12.08 -22.13 -6.46
N ARG A 222 11.82 -21.08 -7.25
CA ARG A 222 10.69 -21.04 -8.20
C ARG A 222 10.84 -22.06 -9.30
N LYS A 223 12.03 -22.19 -9.91
CA LYS A 223 12.33 -23.23 -10.91
C LYS A 223 12.08 -24.64 -10.37
N ASN A 224 12.54 -24.90 -9.13
CA ASN A 224 12.33 -26.19 -8.48
C ASN A 224 10.85 -26.50 -8.22
N LEU A 225 10.02 -25.50 -7.91
CA LEU A 225 8.57 -25.68 -7.80
C LEU A 225 7.95 -26.06 -9.15
N ILE A 226 8.34 -25.38 -10.22
CA ILE A 226 7.88 -25.70 -11.59
C ILE A 226 8.25 -27.14 -11.97
N LEU A 227 9.49 -27.54 -11.73
CA LEU A 227 9.97 -28.90 -12.00
C LEU A 227 9.22 -29.98 -11.21
N LYS A 228 8.73 -29.64 -10.01
CA LYS A 228 7.90 -30.51 -9.17
C LYS A 228 6.41 -30.51 -9.55
N GLY A 229 6.03 -29.80 -10.61
CA GLY A 229 4.66 -29.76 -11.10
C GLY A 229 3.74 -28.78 -10.34
N ALA A 230 4.31 -27.77 -9.69
CA ALA A 230 3.50 -26.72 -9.04
C ALA A 230 2.63 -25.99 -10.06
N THR A 231 1.41 -25.68 -9.65
CA THR A 231 0.47 -24.93 -10.46
C THR A 231 0.89 -23.45 -10.60
N SER A 232 0.41 -22.78 -11.64
CA SER A 232 0.65 -21.36 -11.84
C SER A 232 0.20 -20.53 -10.62
N SER A 233 -0.90 -20.90 -9.97
CA SER A 233 -1.40 -20.27 -8.75
C SER A 233 -0.42 -20.42 -7.57
N GLU A 234 0.18 -21.57 -7.36
CA GLU A 234 1.16 -21.80 -6.30
C GLU A 234 2.44 -20.99 -6.53
N ILE A 235 2.90 -20.92 -7.77
CA ILE A 235 4.07 -20.11 -8.16
C ILE A 235 3.78 -18.63 -7.92
N GLN A 236 2.62 -18.15 -8.36
CA GLN A 236 2.22 -16.75 -8.18
C GLN A 236 2.07 -16.39 -6.70
N ARG A 237 1.48 -17.25 -5.89
CA ARG A 237 1.40 -17.05 -4.44
C ARG A 237 2.80 -16.93 -3.82
N ARG A 238 3.76 -17.77 -4.25
CA ARG A 238 5.14 -17.62 -3.81
C ARG A 238 5.76 -16.29 -4.22
N MET A 239 5.49 -15.82 -5.46
CA MET A 239 5.96 -14.51 -5.92
C MET A 239 5.39 -13.36 -5.07
N GLN A 240 4.12 -13.44 -4.70
CA GLN A 240 3.49 -12.48 -3.78
C GLN A 240 4.09 -12.51 -2.36
N GLU A 241 4.42 -13.69 -1.84
CA GLU A 241 5.01 -13.84 -0.51
C GLU A 241 6.50 -13.43 -0.46
N LYS A 242 7.21 -13.58 -1.58
CA LYS A 242 8.64 -13.26 -1.74
C LYS A 242 8.90 -12.45 -3.00
N PRO A 243 8.33 -11.25 -3.09
CA PRO A 243 8.39 -10.45 -4.30
C PRO A 243 9.77 -9.84 -4.49
N LEU A 244 10.28 -9.90 -5.70
CA LEU A 244 11.51 -9.24 -6.12
C LEU A 244 11.27 -7.79 -6.53
N GLY A 245 10.03 -7.44 -6.88
CA GLY A 245 9.58 -6.10 -7.23
C GLY A 245 8.09 -5.88 -6.92
N PRO A 246 7.61 -4.63 -6.98
CA PRO A 246 6.21 -4.28 -6.71
C PRO A 246 5.20 -5.02 -7.58
N LYS A 247 5.53 -5.24 -8.87
CA LYS A 247 4.65 -5.98 -9.81
C LYS A 247 4.35 -7.40 -9.34
N GLU A 248 5.34 -8.07 -8.75
CA GLU A 248 5.14 -9.40 -8.20
C GLU A 248 4.26 -9.38 -6.94
N ALA A 249 4.50 -8.39 -6.07
CA ALA A 249 3.77 -8.25 -4.81
C ALA A 249 2.25 -8.08 -5.03
N PHE A 250 1.86 -7.29 -6.01
CA PHE A 250 0.45 -6.95 -6.30
C PHE A 250 -0.10 -7.67 -7.54
N SER A 251 0.50 -8.80 -7.94
CA SER A 251 -0.03 -9.63 -9.01
C SER A 251 -1.32 -10.34 -8.56
N SER A 252 -2.34 -10.41 -9.41
CA SER A 252 -3.58 -11.16 -9.09
C SER A 252 -3.52 -12.58 -9.62
N VAL A 253 -3.97 -13.54 -8.81
CA VAL A 253 -4.25 -14.91 -9.25
C VAL A 253 -5.65 -14.92 -9.87
N SER A 254 -5.81 -14.46 -11.10
CA SER A 254 -7.07 -14.72 -11.79
C SER A 254 -6.93 -15.99 -12.61
N VAL A 255 -7.81 -16.95 -12.37
CA VAL A 255 -8.02 -18.11 -13.25
C VAL A 255 -8.68 -17.58 -14.53
N ASN A 256 -7.90 -16.99 -15.39
CA ASN A 256 -8.38 -16.46 -16.65
C ASN A 256 -7.59 -17.11 -17.80
N ASN A 257 -8.27 -17.54 -18.85
CA ASN A 257 -7.65 -18.12 -20.04
C ASN A 257 -6.85 -17.11 -20.87
N PHE A 258 -6.83 -15.84 -20.46
CA PHE A 258 -6.07 -14.78 -21.10
C PHE A 258 -4.73 -14.56 -20.38
N PRO A 259 -3.67 -14.12 -21.06
CA PRO A 259 -2.38 -13.78 -20.48
C PRO A 259 -2.50 -12.50 -19.64
N VAL A 260 -3.01 -12.65 -18.42
CA VAL A 260 -3.40 -11.52 -17.54
C VAL A 260 -2.19 -10.66 -17.15
N VAL A 261 -1.00 -11.25 -17.02
CA VAL A 261 0.22 -10.53 -16.67
C VAL A 261 0.58 -9.56 -17.79
N GLU A 262 0.61 -10.05 -19.03
CA GLU A 262 0.93 -9.26 -20.21
C GLU A 262 -0.14 -8.19 -20.48
N LEU A 263 -1.42 -8.53 -20.29
CA LEU A 263 -2.52 -7.59 -20.43
C LEU A 263 -2.48 -6.48 -19.37
N LYS A 264 -2.13 -6.80 -18.12
CA LYS A 264 -1.95 -5.79 -17.07
C LYS A 264 -0.75 -4.89 -17.35
N GLN A 265 0.38 -5.46 -17.74
CA GLN A 265 1.54 -4.68 -18.16
C GLN A 265 1.20 -3.73 -19.31
N GLN A 266 0.44 -4.22 -20.29
CA GLN A 266 -0.01 -3.39 -21.40
C GLN A 266 -0.98 -2.30 -20.95
N LEU A 267 -1.92 -2.62 -20.05
CA LEU A 267 -2.86 -1.65 -19.49
C LEU A 267 -2.14 -0.55 -18.69
N GLU A 268 -1.13 -0.92 -17.90
CA GLU A 268 -0.30 0.04 -17.16
C GLU A 268 0.52 0.92 -18.10
N LYS A 269 1.12 0.35 -19.16
CA LYS A 269 1.79 1.13 -20.21
C LYS A 269 0.84 2.11 -20.91
N VAL A 270 -0.38 1.68 -21.17
CA VAL A 270 -1.42 2.53 -21.78
C VAL A 270 -1.83 3.65 -20.83
N LYS A 271 -2.07 3.34 -19.54
CA LYS A 271 -2.42 4.34 -18.52
C LYS A 271 -1.30 5.35 -18.25
N ALA A 272 -0.04 4.88 -18.16
CA ALA A 272 1.11 5.72 -17.87
C ALA A 272 1.46 6.70 -19.00
N ARG A 273 1.13 6.37 -20.26
CA ARG A 273 1.54 7.15 -21.42
C ARG A 273 0.46 8.04 -22.04
N ASP A 274 -0.73 8.09 -21.46
CA ASP A 274 -1.88 8.82 -22.05
C ASP A 274 -1.97 8.62 -23.59
N TRP A 275 -1.96 7.35 -24.00
CA TRP A 275 -1.87 6.94 -25.40
C TRP A 275 -3.01 7.51 -26.26
N GLN A 276 -4.13 7.83 -25.63
CA GLN A 276 -5.27 8.45 -26.32
C GLN A 276 -4.94 9.85 -26.83
N ARG A 277 -4.13 10.62 -26.08
CA ARG A 277 -3.71 11.98 -26.48
C ARG A 277 -2.48 12.01 -27.37
N THR A 278 -1.56 11.04 -27.23
CA THR A 278 -0.21 11.16 -27.85
C THR A 278 -0.06 10.45 -29.19
N LYS A 279 -0.95 9.55 -29.58
CA LYS A 279 -0.80 8.77 -30.83
C LYS A 279 -2.01 8.72 -31.75
N GLY A 280 -3.17 9.11 -31.29
CA GLY A 280 -4.37 9.14 -32.12
C GLY A 280 -4.55 10.50 -32.80
N THR A 281 -4.98 10.50 -34.05
CA THR A 281 -5.31 11.72 -34.80
C THR A 281 -6.80 11.93 -34.70
N PRO A 282 -7.30 13.01 -34.06
CA PRO A 282 -8.70 13.40 -34.11
C PRO A 282 -9.09 13.70 -35.55
N VAL A 283 -10.21 13.15 -35.98
CA VAL A 283 -10.65 13.30 -37.38
C VAL A 283 -12.13 13.67 -37.45
N GLU A 284 -12.49 14.34 -38.55
CA GLU A 284 -13.85 14.52 -39.00
C GLU A 284 -14.07 13.71 -40.27
N PHE A 285 -15.16 12.94 -40.32
CA PHE A 285 -15.53 12.20 -41.52
C PHE A 285 -16.41 13.06 -42.45
N SER A 286 -16.02 13.12 -43.67
CA SER A 286 -16.80 13.77 -44.75
C SER A 286 -17.04 12.82 -45.90
N TYR A 287 -18.15 13.03 -46.62
CA TYR A 287 -18.50 12.28 -47.83
C TYR A 287 -18.07 13.07 -49.07
N ASP A 288 -17.25 12.47 -49.91
CA ASP A 288 -16.96 12.98 -51.23
C ASP A 288 -17.22 11.85 -52.27
N LYS A 289 -18.16 12.08 -53.20
CA LYS A 289 -18.51 11.15 -54.31
C LYS A 289 -18.65 9.68 -53.89
N LYS A 290 -19.33 9.40 -52.77
CA LYS A 290 -19.53 8.06 -52.16
C LYS A 290 -18.29 7.48 -51.42
N ILE A 291 -17.25 8.25 -51.25
CA ILE A 291 -16.06 7.85 -50.45
C ILE A 291 -16.10 8.60 -49.14
N VAL A 292 -15.82 7.88 -48.04
CA VAL A 292 -15.63 8.50 -46.72
C VAL A 292 -14.19 8.97 -46.60
N ILE A 293 -14.01 10.25 -46.35
CA ILE A 293 -12.68 10.85 -46.14
C ILE A 293 -12.54 11.26 -44.67
N ALA A 294 -11.49 10.81 -44.03
CA ALA A 294 -11.10 11.26 -42.69
C ALA A 294 -10.18 12.46 -42.78
N ARG A 295 -10.58 13.61 -42.27
CA ARG A 295 -9.79 14.84 -42.25
C ARG A 295 -9.28 15.08 -40.82
N PRO A 296 -7.96 15.25 -40.64
CA PRO A 296 -7.41 15.56 -39.33
C PRO A 296 -7.92 16.90 -38.78
N ILE A 297 -8.26 16.93 -37.49
CA ILE A 297 -8.63 18.15 -36.74
C ILE A 297 -7.38 18.55 -35.94
N LEU A 298 -6.63 19.51 -36.44
CA LEU A 298 -5.35 19.92 -35.85
C LEU A 298 -5.45 21.16 -34.94
N ASP A 299 -6.60 21.84 -35.00
CA ASP A 299 -6.82 23.13 -34.34
C ASP A 299 -7.39 23.02 -32.90
N GLY A 300 -7.61 21.79 -32.41
CA GLY A 300 -8.23 21.57 -31.11
C GLY A 300 -9.70 22.01 -31.00
N SER A 301 -10.36 22.29 -32.13
CA SER A 301 -11.74 22.77 -32.17
C SER A 301 -12.79 21.78 -31.64
N ARG A 302 -12.44 20.49 -31.55
CA ARG A 302 -13.31 19.43 -31.03
C ARG A 302 -12.49 18.46 -30.18
N GLU A 303 -13.02 18.11 -29.00
CA GLU A 303 -12.44 17.08 -28.17
C GLU A 303 -12.80 15.66 -28.63
N PRO A 304 -11.91 14.69 -28.54
CA PRO A 304 -12.21 13.30 -28.84
C PRO A 304 -13.34 12.74 -27.97
N ILE A 305 -14.13 11.82 -28.52
CA ILE A 305 -15.05 11.03 -27.73
C ILE A 305 -14.23 10.18 -26.76
N THR A 306 -14.40 10.39 -25.47
CA THR A 306 -13.74 9.58 -24.44
C THR A 306 -14.33 8.18 -24.43
N SER A 307 -13.46 7.17 -24.34
CA SER A 307 -13.85 5.75 -24.39
C SER A 307 -14.29 5.17 -23.04
N ASP A 308 -14.70 5.99 -22.09
CA ASP A 308 -15.24 5.47 -20.84
C ASP A 308 -16.55 4.73 -21.08
N LEU A 309 -16.67 3.55 -20.47
CA LEU A 309 -17.88 2.72 -20.51
C LEU A 309 -19.13 3.46 -19.99
N ASN A 310 -18.95 4.49 -19.20
CA ASN A 310 -19.96 5.47 -18.81
C ASN A 310 -19.97 6.62 -19.83
N LEU A 311 -20.38 6.34 -21.03
CA LEU A 311 -20.50 7.35 -22.06
C LEU A 311 -21.41 8.50 -21.58
N PRO A 312 -20.92 9.75 -21.61
CA PRO A 312 -21.79 10.89 -21.39
C PRO A 312 -22.95 10.87 -22.39
N SER A 313 -24.07 11.40 -22.00
CA SER A 313 -25.25 11.53 -22.89
C SER A 313 -24.95 12.35 -24.14
N ASP A 314 -23.89 13.14 -24.15
CA ASP A 314 -23.40 13.94 -25.26
C ASP A 314 -22.32 13.21 -26.06
N LYS A 315 -22.65 12.78 -27.27
CA LYS A 315 -21.76 12.07 -28.20
C LYS A 315 -21.20 12.99 -29.31
N ARG A 316 -21.10 14.29 -29.07
CA ARG A 316 -20.64 15.26 -30.07
C ARG A 316 -19.13 15.36 -30.25
N GLY A 317 -18.36 14.51 -29.62
CA GLY A 317 -16.89 14.43 -29.79
C GLY A 317 -16.51 13.91 -31.19
N CYS A 318 -15.24 14.07 -31.54
CA CYS A 318 -14.69 13.55 -32.78
C CYS A 318 -14.13 12.13 -32.62
N PRO A 319 -14.16 11.28 -33.63
CA PRO A 319 -13.42 10.01 -33.65
C PRO A 319 -11.93 10.26 -33.66
N VAL A 320 -11.18 9.28 -33.12
CA VAL A 320 -9.73 9.28 -33.13
C VAL A 320 -9.22 8.08 -33.92
N ILE A 321 -8.41 8.32 -34.94
CA ILE A 321 -7.74 7.26 -35.69
C ILE A 321 -6.36 7.07 -35.14
N TYR A 322 -6.07 5.88 -34.60
CA TYR A 322 -4.76 5.48 -34.09
C TYR A 322 -3.86 4.91 -35.20
N GLU A 323 -4.47 4.22 -36.16
CA GLU A 323 -3.78 3.63 -37.30
C GLU A 323 -4.69 3.72 -38.52
N TYR A 324 -4.18 4.28 -39.63
CA TYR A 324 -4.91 4.36 -40.87
C TYR A 324 -4.91 3.00 -41.57
N PRO A 325 -6.02 2.62 -42.25
CA PRO A 325 -6.06 1.39 -43.03
C PRO A 325 -4.96 1.39 -44.09
N ILE A 326 -4.31 0.26 -44.25
CA ILE A 326 -3.32 0.06 -45.33
C ILE A 326 -4.04 -0.10 -46.63
N GLU A 327 -3.64 0.70 -47.62
CA GLU A 327 -4.24 0.61 -48.97
C GLU A 327 -4.02 -0.78 -49.57
N ASN A 328 -5.08 -1.40 -50.06
CA ASN A 328 -5.07 -2.78 -50.59
C ASN A 328 -4.79 -3.90 -49.57
N ALA A 329 -4.99 -3.67 -48.29
CA ALA A 329 -4.89 -4.70 -47.30
C ALA A 329 -5.86 -5.88 -47.58
N PRO A 330 -5.49 -7.12 -47.23
CA PRO A 330 -6.38 -8.27 -47.35
C PRO A 330 -7.67 -8.07 -46.54
N LYS A 331 -8.80 -8.55 -47.06
CA LYS A 331 -10.08 -8.50 -46.35
C LYS A 331 -9.95 -9.26 -45.03
N GLY A 332 -10.27 -8.62 -43.90
CA GLY A 332 -10.21 -9.20 -42.55
C GLY A 332 -8.95 -8.86 -41.75
N LEU A 333 -8.13 -7.93 -42.23
CA LEU A 333 -7.00 -7.43 -41.49
C LEU A 333 -7.43 -6.38 -40.42
N TYR A 334 -8.62 -5.77 -40.55
CA TYR A 334 -9.20 -4.78 -39.64
C TYR A 334 -10.60 -5.20 -39.18
#